data_e1e4b6eef5f080ac23f05708dc7372b7
#
_entry.id   e1e4b6eef5f080ac23f05708dc7372b7
#
_cell.length_a   1.000
_cell.length_b   1.000
_cell.length_c   1.000
_cell.angle_alpha   90.00
_cell.angle_beta   90.00
_cell.angle_gamma   90.00
#
_symmetry.space_group_name_H-M   'P 1'
#
loop_
_entity.id
_entity.type
_entity.pdbx_description
1 polymer ?
#
loop_
_entity_poly.entity_id
_entity_poly.type
_entity_poly.pdbx_seq_one_letter_code
_entity_poly.pdbx_strand_id
1 'polypeptide(L)'
;MPDFARLRAKRLFLLDLDGTLYLDERLFDGAADFLRAIRSRGGTYRFLTNNSSRGAESYVEKLRRLGVETETSDFLTSVDALVAHLRAQGMAEKLLYVCGTQSMKRQLTQAGLRLTDDRDAAVDALVMGFDTELTFQKLEDACILLNRGADYLATNPDWVCPTWYGFVPDCGSVCEMLFRATGRRPYVIGKPRPDMARLAMAHGGFSAEETVLLGDRLYTDIACGVNAGIDTVLVLSGETKEADLAGSAVQPTFVLGSVADYLSILQE
;
A
#
# COMPACT_ATOMS: atom_id res chain seq x y z
N MET A 1 20.37 -24.34 -1.47
CA MET A 1 20.52 -22.87 -1.46
C MET A 1 19.35 -22.29 -2.26
N PRO A 2 18.81 -21.15 -1.87
CA PRO A 2 17.79 -20.50 -2.70
C PRO A 2 18.33 -20.24 -4.10
N ASP A 3 17.52 -20.47 -5.13
CA ASP A 3 17.90 -20.18 -6.51
C ASP A 3 17.74 -18.68 -6.79
N PHE A 4 18.80 -17.91 -6.54
CA PHE A 4 18.82 -16.47 -6.79
C PHE A 4 18.85 -16.10 -8.29
N ALA A 5 19.09 -17.05 -9.20
CA ALA A 5 18.97 -16.79 -10.64
C ALA A 5 17.57 -16.30 -10.99
N ARG A 6 16.54 -16.80 -10.29
CA ARG A 6 15.16 -16.37 -10.44
C ARG A 6 14.96 -14.90 -10.05
N LEU A 7 15.66 -14.40 -9.02
CA LEU A 7 15.61 -12.98 -8.63
C LEU A 7 16.34 -12.08 -9.64
N ARG A 8 17.47 -12.55 -10.20
CA ARG A 8 18.22 -11.81 -11.23
C ARG A 8 17.44 -11.63 -12.54
N ALA A 9 16.51 -12.53 -12.83
CA ALA A 9 15.69 -12.50 -14.04
C ALA A 9 14.48 -11.54 -13.95
N LYS A 10 14.22 -10.96 -12.77
CA LYS A 10 13.08 -10.07 -12.58
C LYS A 10 13.27 -8.74 -13.31
N ARG A 11 12.16 -8.22 -13.84
CA ARG A 11 12.11 -6.99 -14.64
C ARG A 11 11.20 -5.93 -14.01
N LEU A 12 10.13 -6.33 -13.30
CA LEU A 12 9.28 -5.43 -12.53
C LEU A 12 9.47 -5.71 -11.04
N PHE A 13 9.86 -4.67 -10.32
CA PHE A 13 10.06 -4.68 -8.87
C PHE A 13 8.96 -3.86 -8.21
N LEU A 14 8.06 -4.50 -7.50
CA LEU A 14 7.05 -3.87 -6.68
C LEU A 14 7.63 -3.70 -5.27
N LEU A 15 7.78 -2.47 -4.83
CA LEU A 15 8.55 -2.15 -3.63
C LEU A 15 7.63 -1.48 -2.60
N ASP A 16 7.52 -2.06 -1.42
CA ASP A 16 7.04 -1.31 -0.29
C ASP A 16 8.06 -0.23 0.11
N LEU A 17 7.67 0.70 0.95
CA LEU A 17 8.48 1.87 1.31
C LEU A 17 8.99 1.80 2.74
N ASP A 18 8.09 2.01 3.71
CA ASP A 18 8.44 2.11 5.13
C ASP A 18 8.82 0.73 5.70
N GLY A 19 10.03 0.60 6.25
CA GLY A 19 10.57 -0.69 6.71
C GLY A 19 11.28 -1.50 5.62
N THR A 20 11.11 -1.12 4.35
CA THR A 20 11.69 -1.81 3.19
C THR A 20 12.84 -1.01 2.56
N LEU A 21 12.61 0.25 2.20
CA LEU A 21 13.62 1.13 1.59
C LEU A 21 14.17 2.15 2.56
N TYR A 22 13.37 2.58 3.50
CA TYR A 22 13.74 3.56 4.53
C TYR A 22 12.97 3.32 5.83
N LEU A 23 13.45 3.91 6.89
CA LEU A 23 12.70 4.09 8.13
C LEU A 23 12.74 5.58 8.49
N ASP A 24 11.57 6.19 8.69
CA ASP A 24 11.42 7.63 8.89
C ASP A 24 12.15 8.45 7.80
N GLU A 25 13.08 9.31 8.17
CA GLU A 25 13.87 10.17 7.27
C GLU A 25 15.26 9.57 6.94
N ARG A 26 15.41 8.25 7.01
CA ARG A 26 16.69 7.58 6.74
C ARG A 26 16.52 6.39 5.79
N LEU A 27 17.20 6.45 4.63
CA LEU A 27 17.33 5.29 3.74
C LEU A 27 18.12 4.16 4.43
N PHE A 28 17.71 2.93 4.16
CA PHE A 28 18.55 1.78 4.47
C PHE A 28 19.77 1.73 3.56
N ASP A 29 20.84 1.15 4.08
CA ASP A 29 22.10 1.01 3.35
C ASP A 29 21.85 0.22 2.04
N GLY A 30 22.40 0.72 0.95
CA GLY A 30 22.25 0.11 -0.38
C GLY A 30 20.92 0.40 -1.11
N ALA A 31 19.93 1.04 -0.47
CA ALA A 31 18.61 1.25 -1.10
C ALA A 31 18.69 2.10 -2.38
N ALA A 32 19.44 3.21 -2.36
CA ALA A 32 19.61 4.04 -3.55
C ALA A 32 20.36 3.30 -4.66
N ASP A 33 21.39 2.51 -4.30
CA ASP A 33 22.15 1.70 -5.25
C ASP A 33 21.32 0.58 -5.84
N PHE A 34 20.45 -0.06 -5.05
CA PHE A 34 19.50 -1.07 -5.48
C PHE A 34 18.55 -0.53 -6.55
N LEU A 35 17.96 0.65 -6.33
CA LEU A 35 17.09 1.29 -7.31
C LEU A 35 17.83 1.64 -8.61
N ARG A 36 19.08 2.13 -8.50
CA ARG A 36 19.95 2.37 -9.68
C ARG A 36 20.28 1.06 -10.41
N ALA A 37 20.60 -0.01 -9.69
CA ALA A 37 20.91 -1.32 -10.26
C ALA A 37 19.73 -1.90 -11.06
N ILE A 38 18.50 -1.77 -10.55
CA ILE A 38 17.30 -2.19 -11.28
C ILE A 38 17.23 -1.47 -12.63
N ARG A 39 17.32 -0.15 -12.66
CA ARG A 39 17.23 0.65 -13.89
C ARG A 39 18.39 0.38 -14.87
N SER A 40 19.62 0.25 -14.36
CA SER A 40 20.79 -0.02 -15.21
C SER A 40 20.74 -1.38 -15.91
N ARG A 41 19.99 -2.33 -15.36
CA ARG A 41 19.73 -3.66 -15.96
C ARG A 41 18.50 -3.68 -16.88
N GLY A 42 17.88 -2.53 -17.14
CA GLY A 42 16.67 -2.42 -17.96
C GLY A 42 15.40 -2.85 -17.23
N GLY A 43 15.45 -3.01 -15.90
CA GLY A 43 14.29 -3.26 -15.06
C GLY A 43 13.52 -1.99 -14.70
N THR A 44 12.32 -2.17 -14.20
CA THR A 44 11.43 -1.10 -13.75
C THR A 44 11.00 -1.37 -12.32
N TYR A 45 10.82 -0.33 -11.53
CA TYR A 45 10.18 -0.47 -10.22
C TYR A 45 8.92 0.37 -10.12
N ARG A 46 8.04 -0.03 -9.19
CA ARG A 46 6.88 0.74 -8.72
C ARG A 46 6.82 0.64 -7.20
N PHE A 47 6.66 1.76 -6.55
CA PHE A 47 6.43 1.81 -5.11
C PHE A 47 4.96 1.54 -4.82
N LEU A 48 4.68 0.55 -3.97
CA LEU A 48 3.33 0.19 -3.54
C LEU A 48 3.13 0.58 -2.08
N THR A 49 2.30 1.58 -1.81
CA THR A 49 2.00 2.01 -0.44
C THR A 49 0.52 1.90 -0.10
N ASN A 50 0.26 1.33 1.08
CA ASN A 50 -1.09 1.32 1.67
C ASN A 50 -1.48 2.67 2.28
N ASN A 51 -0.52 3.55 2.53
CA ASN A 51 -0.76 4.82 3.18
C ASN A 51 -1.55 5.76 2.25
N SER A 52 -2.80 6.02 2.61
CA SER A 52 -3.73 6.89 1.88
C SER A 52 -3.75 8.33 2.39
N SER A 53 -2.99 8.66 3.45
CA SER A 53 -3.01 9.99 4.05
C SER A 53 -2.35 11.06 3.18
N ARG A 54 -1.51 10.66 2.22
CA ARG A 54 -0.71 11.53 1.35
C ARG A 54 -0.76 11.09 -0.10
N GLY A 55 -0.52 12.02 -1.03
CA GLY A 55 -0.37 11.73 -2.46
C GLY A 55 1.07 11.37 -2.84
N ALA A 56 1.24 10.88 -4.06
CA ALA A 56 2.54 10.52 -4.63
C ALA A 56 3.58 11.65 -4.58
N GLU A 57 3.14 12.90 -4.72
CA GLU A 57 3.98 14.10 -4.67
C GLU A 57 4.77 14.20 -3.36
N SER A 58 4.13 13.87 -2.23
CA SER A 58 4.77 13.88 -0.91
C SER A 58 5.90 12.85 -0.80
N TYR A 59 5.73 11.69 -1.46
CA TYR A 59 6.75 10.65 -1.50
C TYR A 59 7.90 11.04 -2.44
N VAL A 60 7.61 11.67 -3.57
CA VAL A 60 8.64 12.22 -4.48
C VAL A 60 9.51 13.22 -3.72
N GLU A 61 8.89 14.16 -3.00
CA GLU A 61 9.64 15.13 -2.17
C GLU A 61 10.48 14.45 -1.09
N LYS A 62 9.91 13.47 -0.38
CA LYS A 62 10.61 12.73 0.66
C LYS A 62 11.82 12.00 0.09
N LEU A 63 11.64 11.20 -0.97
CA LEU A 63 12.71 10.44 -1.57
C LEU A 63 13.80 11.34 -2.17
N ARG A 64 13.43 12.49 -2.75
CA ARG A 64 14.41 13.49 -3.22
C ARG A 64 15.28 14.02 -2.08
N ARG A 65 14.69 14.36 -0.91
CA ARG A 65 15.49 14.75 0.28
C ARG A 65 16.42 13.64 0.74
N LEU A 66 16.03 12.39 0.54
CA LEU A 66 16.84 11.21 0.86
C LEU A 66 17.84 10.84 -0.24
N GLY A 67 17.95 11.64 -1.32
CA GLY A 67 18.92 11.43 -2.41
C GLY A 67 18.46 10.43 -3.48
N VAL A 68 17.17 10.15 -3.58
CA VAL A 68 16.59 9.27 -4.60
C VAL A 68 15.67 10.07 -5.52
N GLU A 69 16.02 10.16 -6.80
CA GLU A 69 15.19 10.80 -7.82
C GLU A 69 14.07 9.86 -8.27
N THR A 70 12.84 10.34 -8.16
CA THR A 70 11.62 9.60 -8.53
C THR A 70 10.58 10.55 -9.12
N GLU A 71 9.59 9.97 -9.81
CA GLU A 71 8.45 10.69 -10.36
C GLU A 71 7.14 10.17 -9.73
N THR A 72 6.07 10.93 -9.80
CA THR A 72 4.76 10.50 -9.28
C THR A 72 4.27 9.21 -9.94
N SER A 73 4.62 9.00 -11.21
CA SER A 73 4.34 7.78 -11.97
C SER A 73 5.04 6.53 -11.42
N ASP A 74 6.09 6.68 -10.61
CA ASP A 74 6.75 5.54 -9.94
C ASP A 74 5.91 4.97 -8.78
N PHE A 75 4.87 5.68 -8.33
CA PHE A 75 4.06 5.30 -7.18
C PHE A 75 2.71 4.74 -7.60
N LEU A 76 2.24 3.75 -6.85
CA LEU A 76 0.89 3.24 -6.86
C LEU A 76 0.41 3.16 -5.42
N THR A 77 -0.53 4.03 -5.08
CA THR A 77 -1.07 4.15 -3.72
C THR A 77 -2.36 3.32 -3.57
N SER A 78 -2.77 3.08 -2.33
CA SER A 78 -4.08 2.48 -2.07
C SER A 78 -5.25 3.37 -2.55
N VAL A 79 -5.02 4.68 -2.72
CA VAL A 79 -6.01 5.60 -3.32
C VAL A 79 -6.15 5.33 -4.82
N ASP A 80 -5.03 5.11 -5.54
CA ASP A 80 -5.08 4.74 -6.98
C ASP A 80 -5.80 3.41 -7.16
N ALA A 81 -5.53 2.43 -6.29
CA ALA A 81 -6.22 1.15 -6.30
C ALA A 81 -7.73 1.30 -6.01
N LEU A 82 -8.11 2.20 -5.09
CA LEU A 82 -9.52 2.51 -4.80
C LEU A 82 -10.20 3.12 -6.04
N VAL A 83 -9.57 4.08 -6.71
CA VAL A 83 -10.10 4.68 -7.95
C VAL A 83 -10.29 3.63 -9.03
N ALA A 84 -9.29 2.77 -9.24
CA ALA A 84 -9.38 1.68 -10.21
C ALA A 84 -10.50 0.69 -9.87
N HIS A 85 -10.64 0.32 -8.59
CA HIS A 85 -11.70 -0.55 -8.11
C HIS A 85 -13.09 0.05 -8.35
N LEU A 86 -13.31 1.30 -7.95
CA LEU A 86 -14.61 1.98 -8.12
C LEU A 86 -15.01 2.03 -9.60
N ARG A 87 -14.07 2.32 -10.49
CA ARG A 87 -14.31 2.32 -11.95
C ARG A 87 -14.66 0.92 -12.47
N ALA A 88 -13.89 -0.10 -12.06
CA ALA A 88 -14.13 -1.48 -12.48
C ALA A 88 -15.47 -2.04 -11.99
N GLN A 89 -15.97 -1.57 -10.83
CA GLN A 89 -17.25 -1.97 -10.27
C GLN A 89 -18.44 -1.10 -10.77
N GLY A 90 -18.21 -0.16 -11.68
CA GLY A 90 -19.25 0.77 -12.15
C GLY A 90 -19.72 1.76 -11.09
N MET A 91 -18.89 2.02 -10.08
CA MET A 91 -19.19 2.91 -8.96
C MET A 91 -18.65 4.33 -9.14
N ALA A 92 -18.12 4.68 -10.30
CA ALA A 92 -17.47 5.98 -10.55
C ALA A 92 -18.42 7.20 -10.33
N GLU A 93 -19.72 7.03 -10.60
CA GLU A 93 -20.74 8.07 -10.44
C GLU A 93 -21.39 8.10 -9.05
N LYS A 94 -21.00 7.17 -8.17
CA LYS A 94 -21.54 7.06 -6.81
C LYS A 94 -21.11 8.24 -5.95
N LEU A 95 -21.99 8.65 -5.03
CA LEU A 95 -21.69 9.69 -4.05
C LEU A 95 -20.97 9.07 -2.85
N LEU A 96 -19.75 9.51 -2.60
CA LEU A 96 -18.88 8.98 -1.56
C LEU A 96 -18.79 9.92 -0.37
N TYR A 97 -18.92 9.38 0.83
CA TYR A 97 -18.48 10.03 2.06
C TYR A 97 -17.10 9.49 2.44
N VAL A 98 -16.11 10.38 2.59
CA VAL A 98 -14.72 9.98 2.79
C VAL A 98 -14.23 10.37 4.18
N CYS A 99 -13.99 9.38 5.03
CA CYS A 99 -13.20 9.52 6.24
C CYS A 99 -11.72 9.34 5.89
N GLY A 100 -11.08 10.42 5.56
CA GLY A 100 -9.70 10.52 5.10
C GLY A 100 -9.21 11.97 5.19
N THR A 101 -7.92 12.16 4.91
CA THR A 101 -7.31 13.49 4.91
C THR A 101 -7.80 14.34 3.73
N GLN A 102 -7.62 15.66 3.84
CA GLN A 102 -7.88 16.56 2.71
C GLN A 102 -7.03 16.20 1.47
N SER A 103 -5.84 15.64 1.69
CA SER A 103 -4.99 15.14 0.59
C SER A 103 -5.68 14.00 -0.15
N MET A 104 -6.20 13.01 0.57
CA MET A 104 -6.96 11.90 -0.03
C MET A 104 -8.20 12.40 -0.77
N LYS A 105 -8.99 13.28 -0.15
CA LYS A 105 -10.20 13.85 -0.79
C LYS A 105 -9.86 14.57 -2.10
N ARG A 106 -8.78 15.37 -2.13
CA ARG A 106 -8.31 16.02 -3.37
C ARG A 106 -7.95 15.03 -4.46
N GLN A 107 -7.21 13.95 -4.14
CA GLN A 107 -6.85 12.90 -5.12
C GLN A 107 -8.10 12.25 -5.72
N LEU A 108 -9.09 11.90 -4.91
CA LEU A 108 -10.34 11.30 -5.36
C LEU A 108 -11.15 12.27 -6.24
N THR A 109 -11.21 13.56 -5.86
CA THR A 109 -11.87 14.60 -6.66
C THR A 109 -11.16 14.82 -8.01
N GLN A 110 -9.83 14.86 -8.02
CA GLN A 110 -9.03 14.97 -9.25
C GLN A 110 -9.21 13.73 -10.16
N ALA A 111 -9.47 12.56 -9.59
CA ALA A 111 -9.83 11.37 -10.33
C ALA A 111 -11.26 11.38 -10.89
N GLY A 112 -12.04 12.46 -10.64
CA GLY A 112 -13.39 12.66 -11.14
C GLY A 112 -14.48 12.02 -10.28
N LEU A 113 -14.17 11.56 -9.06
CA LEU A 113 -15.16 10.96 -8.16
C LEU A 113 -15.97 12.04 -7.42
N ARG A 114 -17.22 11.71 -7.11
CA ARG A 114 -18.16 12.62 -6.42
C ARG A 114 -18.08 12.41 -4.92
N LEU A 115 -17.73 13.45 -4.18
CA LEU A 115 -17.60 13.41 -2.73
C LEU A 115 -18.60 14.36 -2.06
N THR A 116 -18.97 14.02 -0.83
CA THR A 116 -19.75 14.87 0.07
C THR A 116 -19.23 14.78 1.50
N ASP A 117 -19.37 15.86 2.25
CA ASP A 117 -19.20 15.90 3.71
C ASP A 117 -20.57 15.99 4.43
N ASP A 118 -21.66 15.96 3.67
CA ASP A 118 -23.03 15.96 4.20
C ASP A 118 -23.50 14.52 4.43
N ARG A 119 -23.63 14.13 5.69
CA ARG A 119 -24.14 12.81 6.10
C ARG A 119 -25.62 12.59 5.80
N ASP A 120 -26.36 13.66 5.54
CA ASP A 120 -27.80 13.59 5.23
C ASP A 120 -28.06 13.52 3.72
N ALA A 121 -27.02 13.67 2.88
CA ALA A 121 -27.09 13.37 1.46
C ALA A 121 -27.33 11.88 1.22
N ALA A 122 -27.77 11.53 0.01
CA ALA A 122 -27.94 10.14 -0.42
C ALA A 122 -26.57 9.50 -0.72
N VAL A 123 -25.80 9.24 0.35
CA VAL A 123 -24.45 8.63 0.26
C VAL A 123 -24.58 7.17 -0.17
N ASP A 124 -23.91 6.81 -1.26
CA ASP A 124 -23.86 5.44 -1.76
C ASP A 124 -22.80 4.59 -1.01
N ALA A 125 -21.64 5.16 -0.74
CA ALA A 125 -20.55 4.45 -0.08
C ALA A 125 -19.76 5.32 0.91
N LEU A 126 -19.42 4.71 2.05
CA LEU A 126 -18.44 5.21 3.01
C LEU A 126 -17.05 4.66 2.64
N VAL A 127 -16.08 5.54 2.51
CA VAL A 127 -14.68 5.19 2.27
C VAL A 127 -13.83 5.60 3.47
N MET A 128 -13.15 4.62 4.07
CA MET A 128 -12.18 4.82 5.14
C MET A 128 -10.77 4.81 4.59
N GLY A 129 -9.98 5.81 4.97
CA GLY A 129 -8.55 5.86 4.73
C GLY A 129 -7.75 6.00 6.04
N PHE A 130 -6.42 6.02 5.92
CA PHE A 130 -5.56 6.48 7.02
C PHE A 130 -5.77 7.98 7.20
N ASP A 131 -6.55 8.34 8.20
CA ASP A 131 -7.00 9.72 8.43
C ASP A 131 -6.30 10.35 9.62
N THR A 132 -5.21 11.09 9.35
CA THR A 132 -4.49 11.86 10.36
C THR A 132 -5.22 13.15 10.77
N GLU A 133 -6.36 13.43 10.13
CA GLU A 133 -7.28 14.54 10.42
C GLU A 133 -8.60 14.03 11.03
N LEU A 134 -8.59 12.82 11.63
CA LEU A 134 -9.76 12.16 12.18
C LEU A 134 -10.37 12.98 13.33
N THR A 135 -11.68 13.14 13.27
CA THR A 135 -12.47 13.78 14.34
C THR A 135 -13.55 12.82 14.82
N PHE A 136 -14.07 13.04 16.04
CA PHE A 136 -15.20 12.25 16.54
C PHE A 136 -16.44 12.40 15.64
N GLN A 137 -16.65 13.58 15.06
CA GLN A 137 -17.73 13.82 14.11
C GLN A 137 -17.68 12.89 12.89
N LYS A 138 -16.49 12.69 12.30
CA LYS A 138 -16.33 11.73 11.19
C LYS A 138 -16.69 10.30 11.61
N LEU A 139 -16.39 9.90 12.86
CA LEU A 139 -16.75 8.58 13.38
C LEU A 139 -18.26 8.45 13.59
N GLU A 140 -18.92 9.48 14.12
CA GLU A 140 -20.37 9.52 14.28
C GLU A 140 -21.07 9.43 12.92
N ASP A 141 -20.65 10.23 11.95
CA ASP A 141 -21.19 10.23 10.59
C ASP A 141 -21.01 8.86 9.92
N ALA A 142 -19.83 8.24 10.08
CA ALA A 142 -19.56 6.90 9.58
C ALA A 142 -20.53 5.87 10.18
N CYS A 143 -20.77 5.90 11.50
CA CYS A 143 -21.73 5.01 12.14
C CYS A 143 -23.15 5.20 11.60
N ILE A 144 -23.58 6.44 11.41
CA ILE A 144 -24.92 6.76 10.87
C ILE A 144 -25.05 6.21 9.44
N LEU A 145 -24.06 6.47 8.57
CA LEU A 145 -24.08 6.02 7.18
C LEU A 145 -24.07 4.48 7.08
N LEU A 146 -23.24 3.81 7.89
CA LEU A 146 -23.20 2.35 7.94
C LEU A 146 -24.52 1.74 8.40
N ASN A 147 -25.19 2.34 9.38
CA ASN A 147 -26.52 1.90 9.84
C ASN A 147 -27.64 2.19 8.82
N ARG A 148 -27.45 3.20 7.96
CA ARG A 148 -28.36 3.46 6.82
C ARG A 148 -28.12 2.53 5.63
N GLY A 149 -27.06 1.70 5.66
CA GLY A 149 -26.79 0.68 4.65
C GLY A 149 -25.81 1.09 3.55
N ALA A 150 -25.10 2.22 3.68
CA ALA A 150 -24.07 2.61 2.73
C ALA A 150 -23.04 1.47 2.52
N ASP A 151 -22.54 1.30 1.30
CA ASP A 151 -21.42 0.40 1.03
C ASP A 151 -20.22 0.82 1.86
N TYR A 152 -19.40 -0.15 2.31
CA TYR A 152 -18.30 0.13 3.21
C TYR A 152 -16.96 -0.32 2.59
N LEU A 153 -16.11 0.64 2.24
CA LEU A 153 -14.79 0.44 1.65
C LEU A 153 -13.71 0.98 2.57
N ALA A 154 -12.53 0.34 2.54
CA ALA A 154 -11.33 0.83 3.22
C ALA A 154 -10.12 0.74 2.31
N THR A 155 -9.24 1.74 2.38
CA THR A 155 -8.03 1.77 1.55
C THR A 155 -7.01 0.71 1.97
N ASN A 156 -6.95 0.37 3.24
CA ASN A 156 -5.98 -0.58 3.78
C ASN A 156 -6.44 -1.19 5.11
N PRO A 157 -5.91 -2.37 5.49
CA PRO A 157 -6.25 -3.04 6.73
C PRO A 157 -5.23 -2.79 7.85
N ASP A 158 -4.21 -1.95 7.63
CA ASP A 158 -3.10 -1.79 8.55
C ASP A 158 -3.60 -1.32 9.92
N TRP A 159 -3.13 -1.99 10.97
CA TRP A 159 -3.51 -1.68 12.34
C TRP A 159 -2.83 -0.42 12.84
N VAL A 160 -1.58 -0.24 12.46
CA VAL A 160 -0.72 0.83 12.96
C VAL A 160 0.17 1.39 11.86
N CYS A 161 0.49 2.69 12.00
CA CYS A 161 1.52 3.36 11.22
C CYS A 161 2.73 3.62 12.14
N PRO A 162 3.95 3.22 11.76
CA PRO A 162 5.16 3.48 12.54
C PRO A 162 5.52 4.97 12.51
N THR A 163 6.03 5.46 13.64
CA THR A 163 6.56 6.81 13.82
C THR A 163 7.84 6.75 14.64
N TRP A 164 8.61 7.84 14.69
CA TRP A 164 9.84 7.91 15.46
C TRP A 164 9.66 7.69 16.98
N TYR A 165 8.45 7.90 17.51
CA TYR A 165 8.10 7.70 18.93
C TYR A 165 7.30 6.43 19.21
N GLY A 166 7.06 5.56 18.20
CA GLY A 166 6.28 4.34 18.35
C GLY A 166 5.24 4.18 17.23
N PHE A 167 4.02 3.77 17.57
CA PHE A 167 2.97 3.52 16.61
C PHE A 167 1.75 4.39 16.84
N VAL A 168 1.07 4.78 15.76
CA VAL A 168 -0.25 5.42 15.82
C VAL A 168 -1.29 4.51 15.15
N PRO A 169 -2.60 4.59 15.55
CA PRO A 169 -3.65 3.85 14.88
C PRO A 169 -3.73 4.19 13.38
N ASP A 170 -3.82 3.17 12.53
CA ASP A 170 -4.06 3.30 11.09
C ASP A 170 -5.51 2.94 10.75
N CYS A 171 -5.85 2.91 9.47
CA CYS A 171 -7.20 2.67 8.92
C CYS A 171 -7.85 1.40 9.50
N GLY A 172 -7.11 0.29 9.61
CA GLY A 172 -7.63 -0.96 10.15
C GLY A 172 -8.10 -0.85 11.60
N SER A 173 -7.36 -0.11 12.44
CA SER A 173 -7.77 0.16 13.84
C SER A 173 -9.07 0.94 13.91
N VAL A 174 -9.24 1.95 13.05
CA VAL A 174 -10.49 2.73 12.97
C VAL A 174 -11.63 1.87 12.45
N CYS A 175 -11.38 1.03 11.45
CA CYS A 175 -12.38 0.09 10.93
C CYS A 175 -12.83 -0.92 12.01
N GLU A 176 -11.92 -1.43 12.85
CA GLU A 176 -12.31 -2.31 13.97
C GLU A 176 -13.15 -1.58 15.02
N MET A 177 -12.82 -0.33 15.34
CA MET A 177 -13.64 0.49 16.22
C MET A 177 -15.07 0.68 15.67
N LEU A 178 -15.22 0.98 14.39
CA LEU A 178 -16.52 1.09 13.73
C LEU A 178 -17.25 -0.25 13.67
N PHE A 179 -16.53 -1.37 13.48
CA PHE A 179 -17.13 -2.71 13.55
C PHE A 179 -17.73 -2.99 14.93
N ARG A 180 -17.06 -2.62 16.01
CA ARG A 180 -17.60 -2.79 17.38
C ARG A 180 -18.88 -1.97 17.61
N ALA A 181 -19.00 -0.81 16.96
CA ALA A 181 -20.17 0.05 17.07
C ALA A 181 -21.33 -0.37 16.16
N THR A 182 -21.06 -0.90 14.95
CA THR A 182 -22.07 -1.07 13.89
C THR A 182 -22.25 -2.52 13.42
N GLY A 183 -21.33 -3.42 13.77
CA GLY A 183 -21.29 -4.79 13.24
C GLY A 183 -20.85 -4.89 11.76
N ARG A 184 -20.49 -3.77 11.11
CA ARG A 184 -20.16 -3.72 9.69
C ARG A 184 -18.63 -3.75 9.50
N ARG A 185 -18.15 -4.56 8.53
CA ARG A 185 -16.76 -4.61 8.12
C ARG A 185 -16.58 -4.07 6.71
N PRO A 186 -15.48 -3.35 6.41
CA PRO A 186 -15.23 -2.83 5.08
C PRO A 186 -14.76 -3.93 4.11
N TYR A 187 -14.99 -3.67 2.83
CA TYR A 187 -14.22 -4.30 1.77
C TYR A 187 -12.89 -3.54 1.64
N VAL A 188 -11.80 -4.23 1.92
CA VAL A 188 -10.45 -3.65 1.87
C VAL A 188 -9.92 -3.66 0.44
N ILE A 189 -9.27 -2.57 0.00
CA ILE A 189 -8.78 -2.38 -1.38
C ILE A 189 -7.27 -2.65 -1.50
N GLY A 190 -6.46 -2.06 -0.63
CA GLY A 190 -4.99 -2.15 -0.67
C GLY A 190 -4.42 -3.54 -0.33
N LYS A 191 -3.10 -3.63 -0.17
CA LYS A 191 -2.45 -4.86 0.31
C LYS A 191 -3.12 -5.35 1.60
N PRO A 192 -3.44 -6.64 1.77
CA PRO A 192 -2.92 -7.81 1.08
C PRO A 192 -3.67 -8.23 -0.20
N ARG A 193 -4.61 -7.44 -0.71
CA ARG A 193 -5.29 -7.79 -1.95
C ARG A 193 -4.32 -7.70 -3.13
N PRO A 194 -4.49 -8.57 -4.14
CA PRO A 194 -3.60 -8.62 -5.29
C PRO A 194 -3.77 -7.45 -6.26
N ASP A 195 -4.80 -6.63 -6.06
CA ASP A 195 -5.25 -5.65 -7.06
C ASP A 195 -4.18 -4.61 -7.38
N MET A 196 -3.43 -4.12 -6.38
CA MET A 196 -2.33 -3.19 -6.60
C MET A 196 -1.20 -3.81 -7.43
N ALA A 197 -0.80 -5.04 -7.13
CA ALA A 197 0.23 -5.75 -7.87
C ALA A 197 -0.22 -6.03 -9.31
N ARG A 198 -1.46 -6.48 -9.50
CA ARG A 198 -2.04 -6.72 -10.84
C ARG A 198 -2.14 -5.45 -11.66
N LEU A 199 -2.53 -4.33 -11.04
CA LEU A 199 -2.60 -3.03 -11.70
C LEU A 199 -1.21 -2.57 -12.16
N ALA A 200 -0.19 -2.72 -11.31
CA ALA A 200 1.19 -2.39 -11.66
C ALA A 200 1.72 -3.25 -12.82
N MET A 201 1.46 -4.55 -12.81
CA MET A 201 1.82 -5.47 -13.91
C MET A 201 1.13 -5.08 -15.21
N ALA A 202 -0.18 -4.81 -15.15
CA ALA A 202 -0.96 -4.43 -16.33
C ALA A 202 -0.48 -3.11 -16.97
N HIS A 203 -0.18 -2.10 -16.14
CA HIS A 203 0.34 -0.81 -16.62
C HIS A 203 1.70 -0.94 -17.32
N GLY A 204 2.55 -1.86 -16.86
CA GLY A 204 3.89 -2.07 -17.43
C GLY A 204 3.96 -3.17 -18.50
N GLY A 205 2.90 -3.94 -18.68
CA GLY A 205 2.88 -5.09 -19.59
C GLY A 205 3.78 -6.25 -19.14
N PHE A 206 3.98 -6.43 -17.83
CA PHE A 206 4.82 -7.48 -17.25
C PHE A 206 4.01 -8.71 -16.84
N SER A 207 4.61 -9.88 -17.00
CA SER A 207 4.03 -11.15 -16.52
C SER A 207 4.32 -11.35 -15.01
N ALA A 208 3.67 -12.36 -14.42
CA ALA A 208 3.90 -12.74 -13.05
C ALA A 208 5.34 -13.26 -12.82
N GLU A 209 5.88 -13.98 -13.79
CA GLU A 209 7.25 -14.54 -13.76
C GLU A 209 8.31 -13.43 -13.78
N GLU A 210 8.03 -12.32 -14.48
CA GLU A 210 8.92 -11.16 -14.58
C GLU A 210 8.82 -10.24 -13.36
N THR A 211 7.83 -10.45 -12.49
CA THR A 211 7.52 -9.55 -11.39
C THR A 211 7.95 -10.12 -10.04
N VAL A 212 8.38 -9.26 -9.14
CA VAL A 212 8.65 -9.58 -7.73
C VAL A 212 8.12 -8.48 -6.83
N LEU A 213 7.58 -8.85 -5.67
CA LEU A 213 7.17 -7.89 -4.64
C LEU A 213 8.11 -8.00 -3.44
N LEU A 214 8.68 -6.86 -3.02
CA LEU A 214 9.51 -6.73 -1.82
C LEU A 214 8.73 -5.95 -0.76
N GLY A 215 8.77 -6.44 0.47
CA GLY A 215 8.17 -5.78 1.62
C GLY A 215 8.65 -6.37 2.92
N ASP A 216 8.33 -5.70 4.02
CA ASP A 216 8.74 -6.10 5.37
C ASP A 216 7.61 -6.74 6.19
N ARG A 217 6.36 -6.76 5.66
CA ARG A 217 5.19 -7.29 6.37
C ARG A 217 4.62 -8.53 5.71
N LEU A 218 4.51 -9.61 6.51
CA LEU A 218 3.90 -10.86 6.03
C LEU A 218 2.43 -10.70 5.65
N TYR A 219 1.65 -10.02 6.49
CA TYR A 219 0.19 -9.97 6.35
C TYR A 219 -0.32 -8.95 5.32
N THR A 220 0.53 -8.05 4.81
CA THR A 220 0.19 -7.11 3.74
C THR A 220 1.01 -7.35 2.48
N ASP A 221 2.32 -7.11 2.51
CA ASP A 221 3.20 -7.15 1.34
C ASP A 221 3.33 -8.56 0.76
N ILE A 222 3.79 -9.48 1.62
CA ILE A 222 4.00 -10.85 1.18
C ILE A 222 2.69 -11.50 0.79
N ALA A 223 1.62 -11.29 1.59
CA ALA A 223 0.29 -11.77 1.25
C ALA A 223 -0.23 -11.18 -0.09
N CYS A 224 0.05 -9.91 -0.39
CA CYS A 224 -0.31 -9.29 -1.67
C CYS A 224 0.37 -9.99 -2.85
N GLY A 225 1.67 -10.24 -2.76
CA GLY A 225 2.42 -10.92 -3.80
C GLY A 225 1.98 -12.37 -3.98
N VAL A 226 1.79 -13.12 -2.88
CA VAL A 226 1.27 -14.50 -2.91
C VAL A 226 -0.13 -14.53 -3.55
N ASN A 227 -1.02 -13.63 -3.17
CA ASN A 227 -2.37 -13.53 -3.73
C ASN A 227 -2.38 -13.09 -5.20
N ALA A 228 -1.34 -12.38 -5.64
CA ALA A 228 -1.16 -12.00 -7.05
C ALA A 228 -0.50 -13.11 -7.89
N GLY A 229 0.04 -14.16 -7.26
CA GLY A 229 0.75 -15.25 -7.92
C GLY A 229 2.15 -14.86 -8.41
N ILE A 230 2.80 -13.89 -7.75
CA ILE A 230 4.15 -13.41 -8.07
C ILE A 230 5.15 -13.80 -6.97
N ASP A 231 6.43 -13.78 -7.32
CA ASP A 231 7.49 -13.98 -6.31
C ASP A 231 7.49 -12.86 -5.28
N THR A 232 7.79 -13.25 -4.03
CA THR A 232 7.87 -12.32 -2.91
C THR A 232 9.22 -12.41 -2.21
N VAL A 233 9.72 -11.25 -1.80
CA VAL A 233 10.93 -11.13 -0.98
C VAL A 233 10.56 -10.42 0.31
N LEU A 234 10.61 -11.13 1.41
CA LEU A 234 10.53 -10.53 2.74
C LEU A 234 11.90 -9.94 3.09
N VAL A 235 11.93 -8.68 3.47
CA VAL A 235 13.11 -8.06 4.07
C VAL A 235 12.93 -7.93 5.58
N LEU A 236 13.96 -8.28 6.35
CA LEU A 236 13.93 -8.26 7.81
C LEU A 236 14.36 -6.91 8.41
N SER A 237 14.44 -5.88 7.58
CA SER A 237 14.79 -4.51 7.99
C SER A 237 13.66 -3.75 8.69
N GLY A 238 12.41 -4.23 8.58
CA GLY A 238 11.22 -3.56 9.10
C GLY A 238 10.53 -4.30 10.26
N GLU A 239 9.20 -4.48 10.11
CA GLU A 239 8.31 -4.99 11.17
C GLU A 239 8.52 -6.47 11.47
N THR A 240 8.55 -7.32 10.42
CA THR A 240 8.66 -8.77 10.59
C THR A 240 10.03 -9.20 11.04
N LYS A 241 10.09 -10.10 12.01
CA LYS A 241 11.30 -10.76 12.48
C LYS A 241 11.34 -12.21 12.01
N GLU A 242 12.52 -12.80 11.93
CA GLU A 242 12.70 -14.20 11.50
C GLU A 242 11.85 -15.19 12.29
N ALA A 243 11.65 -14.94 13.57
CA ALA A 243 10.82 -15.78 14.44
C ALA A 243 9.34 -15.81 14.02
N ASP A 244 8.84 -14.77 13.37
CA ASP A 244 7.44 -14.66 12.96
C ASP A 244 7.10 -15.56 11.76
N LEU A 245 8.12 -15.98 11.01
CA LEU A 245 7.98 -16.88 9.86
C LEU A 245 7.42 -18.26 10.24
N ALA A 246 7.85 -18.81 11.36
CA ALA A 246 7.49 -20.16 11.77
C ALA A 246 5.97 -20.33 12.05
N GLY A 247 5.30 -19.26 12.48
CA GLY A 247 3.87 -19.27 12.81
C GLY A 247 2.98 -18.68 11.71
N SER A 248 3.55 -18.17 10.62
CA SER A 248 2.78 -17.49 9.58
C SER A 248 2.16 -18.45 8.57
N ALA A 249 0.88 -18.28 8.30
CA ALA A 249 0.18 -18.94 7.19
C ALA A 249 0.65 -18.43 5.81
N VAL A 250 1.26 -17.23 5.76
CA VAL A 250 1.78 -16.63 4.55
C VAL A 250 3.29 -16.79 4.53
N GLN A 251 3.81 -17.46 3.49
CA GLN A 251 5.24 -17.73 3.36
C GLN A 251 5.80 -16.95 2.17
N PRO A 252 6.90 -16.19 2.35
CA PRO A 252 7.59 -15.52 1.25
C PRO A 252 8.32 -16.54 0.35
N THR A 253 8.53 -16.19 -0.91
CA THR A 253 9.38 -16.99 -1.82
C THR A 253 10.85 -16.91 -1.40
N PHE A 254 11.28 -15.75 -0.94
CA PHE A 254 12.64 -15.50 -0.46
C PHE A 254 12.61 -14.64 0.81
N VAL A 255 13.62 -14.82 1.66
CA VAL A 255 13.86 -13.98 2.84
C VAL A 255 15.28 -13.42 2.73
N LEU A 256 15.40 -12.09 2.88
CA LEU A 256 16.66 -11.36 2.85
C LEU A 256 16.74 -10.46 4.10
N GLY A 257 17.94 -10.10 4.53
CA GLY A 257 18.12 -9.17 5.64
C GLY A 257 17.64 -7.77 5.28
N SER A 258 17.95 -7.33 4.05
CA SER A 258 17.57 -6.00 3.55
C SER A 258 17.62 -5.94 2.02
N VAL A 259 17.33 -4.79 1.44
CA VAL A 259 17.51 -4.52 0.00
C VAL A 259 18.98 -4.53 -0.43
N ALA A 260 19.93 -4.35 0.49
CA ALA A 260 21.37 -4.47 0.20
C ALA A 260 21.75 -5.90 -0.20
N ASP A 261 21.10 -6.90 0.39
CA ASP A 261 21.33 -8.30 0.00
C ASP A 261 20.81 -8.56 -1.41
N TYR A 262 19.66 -7.96 -1.76
CA TYR A 262 19.16 -8.07 -3.13
C TYR A 262 20.08 -7.34 -4.14
N LEU A 263 20.60 -6.18 -3.77
CA LEU A 263 21.60 -5.47 -4.58
C LEU A 263 22.79 -6.39 -4.88
N SER A 264 23.33 -7.09 -3.87
CA SER A 264 24.44 -8.04 -4.05
C SER A 264 24.07 -9.14 -5.06
N ILE A 265 22.85 -9.69 -4.98
CA ILE A 265 22.33 -10.68 -5.93
C ILE A 265 22.27 -10.12 -7.37
N LEU A 266 21.93 -8.85 -7.56
CA LEU A 266 21.87 -8.22 -8.88
C LEU A 266 23.26 -7.93 -9.47
N GLN A 267 24.30 -7.85 -8.65
CA GLN A 267 25.68 -7.56 -9.05
C GLN A 267 26.46 -8.83 -9.46
N GLU A 268 25.98 -10.01 -9.08
CA GLU A 268 26.49 -11.31 -9.54
C GLU A 268 26.06 -11.64 -11.00
#